data_4c23ee6afb4ea88b90a21180ef9ca265
#
_entry.id   4c23ee6afb4ea88b90a21180ef9ca265
#
_cell.length_a   1.000
_cell.length_b   1.000
_cell.length_c   1.000
_cell.angle_alpha   90.00
_cell.angle_beta   90.00
_cell.angle_gamma   90.00
#
_symmetry.space_group_name_H-M   'P 1'
#
loop_
_entity.id
_entity.type
_entity.pdbx_description
1 polymer ?
#
loop_
_entity_poly.entity_id
_entity_poly.type
_entity_poly.pdbx_seq_one_letter_code
_entity_poly.pdbx_strand_id
1 'polypeptide(L)'
;MIEVEVIDGIAVVRLAHGKVNALDLELCQAIETTLRDLDTGGVRAVVLTGSGRAFSAGVDLERIVDGGAGYVATYLPALSGAFRAVFDLGKPAVAAINGHAIAGGCVLAAACDHRVMATGPGTIGVPELLVGVPFPEVALEIMRSALGPVGARRAILGGRNHPAAEALAHGFVDEVAEPGELLDRALSVAGRLAAIPADTFRHTKGQLRGEATGEQETLRLWRTAAADGRIESFMARTVASRRRS
;
A
#
# COMPACT_ATOMS: atom_id res chain seq x y z
N MET A 1 -6.32 5.23 -17.47
CA MET A 1 -5.13 5.08 -16.58
C MET A 1 -5.49 4.49 -15.23
N ILE A 2 -6.47 5.07 -14.56
CA ILE A 2 -6.97 4.56 -13.27
C ILE A 2 -8.47 4.40 -13.38
N GLU A 3 -8.96 3.26 -12.90
CA GLU A 3 -10.38 2.97 -12.75
C GLU A 3 -10.69 2.91 -11.25
N VAL A 4 -11.78 3.53 -10.82
CA VAL A 4 -12.21 3.54 -9.42
C VAL A 4 -13.65 3.02 -9.35
N GLU A 5 -13.84 1.96 -8.57
CA GLU A 5 -15.13 1.38 -8.23
C GLU A 5 -15.30 1.42 -6.72
N VAL A 6 -16.50 1.65 -6.22
CA VAL A 6 -16.78 1.63 -4.78
C VAL A 6 -17.66 0.44 -4.45
N ILE A 7 -17.16 -0.46 -3.62
CA ILE A 7 -17.84 -1.67 -3.14
C ILE A 7 -17.97 -1.56 -1.63
N ASP A 8 -19.17 -1.50 -1.10
CA ASP A 8 -19.46 -1.43 0.34
C ASP A 8 -18.68 -0.33 1.08
N GLY A 9 -18.49 0.83 0.42
CA GLY A 9 -17.75 1.97 0.96
C GLY A 9 -16.23 1.82 0.94
N ILE A 10 -15.70 0.83 0.21
CA ILE A 10 -14.27 0.61 -0.06
C ILE A 10 -14.01 0.97 -1.53
N ALA A 11 -13.05 1.86 -1.78
CA ALA A 11 -12.66 2.19 -3.15
C ALA A 11 -11.67 1.12 -3.68
N VAL A 12 -12.01 0.47 -4.76
CA VAL A 12 -11.10 -0.36 -5.54
C VAL A 12 -10.46 0.51 -6.60
N VAL A 13 -9.19 0.82 -6.44
CA VAL A 13 -8.38 1.62 -7.36
C VAL A 13 -7.57 0.67 -8.22
N ARG A 14 -7.91 0.60 -9.50
CA ARG A 14 -7.27 -0.30 -10.47
C ARG A 14 -6.37 0.49 -11.39
N LEU A 15 -5.07 0.16 -11.38
CA LEU A 15 -4.13 0.66 -12.37
C LEU A 15 -4.43 -0.03 -13.71
N ALA A 16 -4.81 0.75 -14.73
CA ALA A 16 -5.14 0.31 -16.08
C ALA A 16 -4.38 1.17 -17.10
N HIS A 17 -3.05 1.02 -17.12
CA HIS A 17 -2.14 1.85 -17.91
C HIS A 17 -1.15 1.00 -18.71
N GLY A 18 -1.27 1.02 -20.02
CA GLY A 18 -0.47 0.18 -20.90
C GLY A 18 -0.64 -1.32 -20.62
N LYS A 19 0.38 -2.12 -20.92
CA LYS A 19 0.32 -3.58 -20.77
C LYS A 19 0.66 -4.08 -19.37
N VAL A 20 1.42 -3.28 -18.62
CA VAL A 20 2.06 -3.71 -17.37
C VAL A 20 2.02 -2.66 -16.26
N ASN A 21 1.20 -1.61 -16.41
CA ASN A 21 1.06 -0.53 -15.45
C ASN A 21 2.43 0.07 -15.06
N ALA A 22 3.27 0.35 -16.07
CA ALA A 22 4.56 1.01 -15.84
C ALA A 22 4.33 2.41 -15.26
N LEU A 23 5.09 2.76 -14.24
CA LEU A 23 5.03 4.05 -13.58
C LEU A 23 5.76 5.08 -14.43
N ASP A 24 5.03 5.77 -15.29
CA ASP A 24 5.45 6.98 -15.98
C ASP A 24 4.96 8.24 -15.23
N LEU A 25 5.28 9.42 -15.74
CA LEU A 25 4.92 10.69 -15.13
C LEU A 25 3.39 10.80 -14.97
N GLU A 26 2.66 10.46 -16.00
CA GLU A 26 1.20 10.61 -16.09
C GLU A 26 0.49 9.66 -15.11
N LEU A 27 0.93 8.40 -15.02
CA LEU A 27 0.36 7.45 -14.06
C LEU A 27 0.69 7.85 -12.61
N CYS A 28 1.92 8.31 -12.33
CA CYS A 28 2.29 8.79 -11.00
C CYS A 28 1.41 9.96 -10.55
N GLN A 29 1.19 10.96 -11.41
CA GLN A 29 0.32 12.09 -11.14
C GLN A 29 -1.14 11.67 -10.95
N ALA A 30 -1.62 10.71 -11.75
CA ALA A 30 -2.98 10.17 -11.62
C ALA A 30 -3.16 9.42 -10.29
N ILE A 31 -2.18 8.61 -9.85
CA ILE A 31 -2.20 7.93 -8.55
C ILE A 31 -2.29 8.96 -7.41
N GLU A 32 -1.40 9.96 -7.44
CA GLU A 32 -1.36 10.99 -6.40
C GLU A 32 -2.69 11.74 -6.30
N THR A 33 -3.24 12.19 -7.41
CA THR A 33 -4.51 12.92 -7.47
C THR A 33 -5.66 12.04 -6.96
N THR A 34 -5.79 10.82 -7.49
CA THR A 34 -6.87 9.90 -7.13
C THR A 34 -6.86 9.59 -5.63
N LEU A 35 -5.70 9.30 -5.05
CA LEU A 35 -5.62 8.94 -3.64
C LEU A 35 -5.85 10.12 -2.70
N ARG A 36 -5.42 11.32 -3.06
CA ARG A 36 -5.75 12.55 -2.32
C ARG A 36 -7.25 12.83 -2.30
N ASP A 37 -7.92 12.65 -3.44
CA ASP A 37 -9.37 12.80 -3.52
C ASP A 37 -10.10 11.76 -2.65
N LEU A 38 -9.64 10.52 -2.67
CA LEU A 38 -10.19 9.44 -1.83
C LEU A 38 -9.91 9.64 -0.34
N ASP A 39 -8.78 10.27 0.03
CA ASP A 39 -8.47 10.54 1.44
C ASP A 39 -9.47 11.55 2.06
N THR A 40 -9.88 12.55 1.31
CA THR A 40 -10.88 13.53 1.74
C THR A 40 -12.33 13.08 1.48
N GLY A 41 -12.53 12.10 0.59
CA GLY A 41 -13.85 11.58 0.21
C GLY A 41 -14.50 10.67 1.26
N GLY A 42 -15.72 10.22 0.96
CA GLY A 42 -16.56 9.43 1.86
C GLY A 42 -16.21 7.93 1.98
N VAL A 43 -15.21 7.42 1.24
CA VAL A 43 -14.81 6.00 1.33
C VAL A 43 -14.10 5.70 2.65
N ARG A 44 -14.23 4.48 3.13
CA ARG A 44 -13.68 4.06 4.43
C ARG A 44 -12.31 3.39 4.33
N ALA A 45 -11.98 2.82 3.17
CA ALA A 45 -10.70 2.16 2.88
C ALA A 45 -10.46 2.17 1.38
N VAL A 46 -9.23 1.83 0.98
CA VAL A 46 -8.80 1.69 -0.41
C VAL A 46 -8.21 0.30 -0.63
N VAL A 47 -8.58 -0.35 -1.74
CA VAL A 47 -7.88 -1.52 -2.29
C VAL A 47 -7.20 -1.09 -3.58
N LEU A 48 -5.88 -1.20 -3.65
CA LEU A 48 -5.10 -0.90 -4.85
C LEU A 48 -4.77 -2.19 -5.58
N THR A 49 -5.05 -2.26 -6.87
CA THR A 49 -4.77 -3.43 -7.72
C THR A 49 -4.35 -3.01 -9.13
N GLY A 50 -3.88 -3.95 -9.93
CA GLY A 50 -3.55 -3.72 -11.34
C GLY A 50 -4.54 -4.39 -12.30
N SER A 51 -4.47 -4.00 -13.57
CA SER A 51 -5.13 -4.69 -14.67
C SER A 51 -4.18 -5.68 -15.35
N GLY A 52 -4.73 -6.69 -16.00
CA GLY A 52 -3.97 -7.68 -16.77
C GLY A 52 -3.06 -8.54 -15.88
N ARG A 53 -1.81 -8.76 -16.30
CA ARG A 53 -0.86 -9.69 -15.66
C ARG A 53 0.12 -9.02 -14.68
N ALA A 54 -0.01 -7.74 -14.43
CA ALA A 54 0.87 -7.00 -13.54
C ALA A 54 0.06 -6.11 -12.60
N PHE A 55 0.48 -6.06 -11.35
CA PHE A 55 0.12 -4.97 -10.46
C PHE A 55 0.79 -3.68 -10.97
N SER A 56 2.11 -3.69 -11.07
CA SER A 56 2.91 -2.69 -11.78
C SER A 56 4.32 -3.23 -12.03
N ALA A 57 4.84 -3.04 -13.24
CA ALA A 57 6.22 -3.40 -13.59
C ALA A 57 7.26 -2.38 -13.07
N GLY A 58 6.82 -1.33 -12.38
CA GLY A 58 7.69 -0.28 -11.87
C GLY A 58 7.96 0.81 -12.90
N VAL A 59 9.09 1.48 -12.75
CA VAL A 59 9.47 2.66 -13.54
C VAL A 59 9.55 2.35 -15.04
N ASP A 60 9.02 3.23 -15.86
CA ASP A 60 9.17 3.18 -17.31
C ASP A 60 10.59 3.62 -17.70
N LEU A 61 11.47 2.64 -17.86
CA LEU A 61 12.88 2.88 -18.17
C LEU A 61 13.07 3.42 -19.60
N GLU A 62 12.19 3.09 -20.53
CA GLU A 62 12.25 3.63 -21.92
C GLU A 62 12.02 5.14 -21.89
N ARG A 63 11.00 5.61 -21.15
CA ARG A 63 10.74 7.04 -20.96
C ARG A 63 11.89 7.77 -20.25
N ILE A 64 12.59 7.10 -19.32
CA ILE A 64 13.78 7.66 -18.65
C ILE A 64 14.92 7.85 -19.65
N VAL A 65 15.18 6.84 -20.49
CA VAL A 65 16.25 6.89 -21.49
C VAL A 65 15.96 7.96 -22.53
N ASP A 66 14.75 7.98 -23.08
CA ASP A 66 14.35 8.91 -24.15
C ASP A 66 14.30 10.38 -23.67
N GLY A 67 13.81 10.60 -22.44
CA GLY A 67 13.64 11.95 -21.89
C GLY A 67 14.88 12.49 -21.17
N GLY A 68 15.83 11.61 -20.83
CA GLY A 68 17.09 11.98 -20.19
C GLY A 68 16.92 12.70 -18.87
N ALA A 69 17.93 13.50 -18.50
CA ALA A 69 17.98 14.23 -17.22
C ALA A 69 16.80 15.21 -17.03
N GLY A 70 16.31 15.81 -18.11
CA GLY A 70 15.17 16.74 -18.07
C GLY A 70 13.88 16.04 -17.64
N TYR A 71 13.61 14.86 -18.16
CA TYR A 71 12.46 14.04 -17.76
C TYR A 71 12.60 13.58 -16.29
N VAL A 72 13.78 13.09 -15.91
CA VAL A 72 14.07 12.65 -14.52
C VAL A 72 13.79 13.75 -13.51
N ALA A 73 14.13 14.99 -13.80
CA ALA A 73 13.90 16.12 -12.89
C ALA A 73 12.42 16.37 -12.57
N THR A 74 11.51 16.04 -13.51
CA THR A 74 10.06 16.17 -13.31
C THR A 74 9.47 14.86 -12.79
N TYR A 75 9.98 13.73 -13.26
CA TYR A 75 9.46 12.40 -12.97
C TYR A 75 9.69 11.97 -11.51
N LEU A 76 10.90 12.15 -10.96
CA LEU A 76 11.22 11.69 -9.60
C LEU A 76 10.34 12.34 -8.51
N PRO A 77 10.05 13.65 -8.55
CA PRO A 77 9.07 14.25 -7.65
C PRO A 77 7.67 13.64 -7.78
N ALA A 78 7.20 13.37 -9.00
CA ALA A 78 5.89 12.76 -9.23
C ALA A 78 5.84 11.30 -8.74
N LEU A 79 6.90 10.51 -8.96
CA LEU A 79 7.01 9.16 -8.41
C LEU A 79 6.97 9.18 -6.87
N SER A 80 7.72 10.10 -6.25
CA SER A 80 7.71 10.28 -4.81
C SER A 80 6.34 10.72 -4.29
N GLY A 81 5.64 11.60 -5.02
CA GLY A 81 4.27 12.02 -4.73
C GLY A 81 3.28 10.86 -4.76
N ALA A 82 3.36 9.99 -5.77
CA ALA A 82 2.53 8.79 -5.88
C ALA A 82 2.76 7.84 -4.69
N PHE A 83 4.01 7.60 -4.30
CA PHE A 83 4.34 6.77 -3.14
C PHE A 83 3.81 7.37 -1.84
N ARG A 84 4.01 8.67 -1.62
CA ARG A 84 3.50 9.38 -0.45
C ARG A 84 1.97 9.33 -0.39
N ALA A 85 1.27 9.52 -1.50
CA ALA A 85 -0.19 9.49 -1.53
C ALA A 85 -0.78 8.16 -1.03
N VAL A 86 -0.10 7.02 -1.27
CA VAL A 86 -0.48 5.72 -0.68
C VAL A 86 -0.02 5.62 0.77
N PHE A 87 1.24 5.95 1.04
CA PHE A 87 1.87 5.78 2.34
C PHE A 87 1.21 6.65 3.40
N ASP A 88 0.95 7.92 3.11
CA ASP A 88 0.39 8.88 4.06
C ASP A 88 -1.16 8.90 4.05
N LEU A 89 -1.82 8.02 3.24
CA LEU A 89 -3.28 7.93 3.21
C LEU A 89 -3.83 7.72 4.63
N GLY A 90 -4.68 8.59 5.10
CA GLY A 90 -5.25 8.55 6.46
C GLY A 90 -6.26 7.43 6.70
N LYS A 91 -6.48 6.57 5.71
CA LYS A 91 -7.41 5.43 5.68
C LYS A 91 -6.66 4.13 5.45
N PRO A 92 -7.26 2.97 5.77
CA PRO A 92 -6.70 1.68 5.41
C PRO A 92 -6.47 1.56 3.89
N ALA A 93 -5.27 1.12 3.51
CA ALA A 93 -4.89 0.80 2.15
C ALA A 93 -4.45 -0.66 2.08
N VAL A 94 -5.02 -1.44 1.17
CA VAL A 94 -4.69 -2.85 0.95
C VAL A 94 -4.23 -3.03 -0.49
N ALA A 95 -3.05 -3.63 -0.71
CA ALA A 95 -2.61 -4.04 -2.03
C ALA A 95 -3.16 -5.43 -2.38
N ALA A 96 -3.92 -5.51 -3.47
CA ALA A 96 -4.32 -6.76 -4.13
C ALA A 96 -3.40 -6.99 -5.32
N ILE A 97 -2.30 -7.72 -5.10
CA ILE A 97 -1.21 -7.89 -6.06
C ILE A 97 -1.59 -9.01 -7.02
N ASN A 98 -2.18 -8.65 -8.16
CA ASN A 98 -2.74 -9.55 -9.16
C ASN A 98 -1.69 -10.20 -10.08
N GLY A 99 -0.42 -9.81 -9.96
CA GLY A 99 0.67 -10.30 -10.82
C GLY A 99 2.00 -9.68 -10.44
N HIS A 100 2.83 -9.33 -11.43
CA HIS A 100 4.13 -8.73 -11.16
C HIS A 100 4.03 -7.38 -10.44
N ALA A 101 4.82 -7.21 -9.37
CA ALA A 101 5.00 -5.97 -8.62
C ALA A 101 6.51 -5.70 -8.47
N ILE A 102 7.11 -5.04 -9.46
CA ILE A 102 8.57 -4.93 -9.59
C ILE A 102 9.01 -3.48 -9.37
N ALA A 103 10.17 -3.31 -8.74
CA ALA A 103 10.77 -1.99 -8.53
C ALA A 103 9.77 -1.01 -7.86
N GLY A 104 9.49 0.13 -8.47
CA GLY A 104 8.47 1.07 -7.98
C GLY A 104 7.10 0.43 -7.76
N GLY A 105 6.73 -0.63 -8.49
CA GLY A 105 5.50 -1.40 -8.25
C GLY A 105 5.53 -2.14 -6.91
N CYS A 106 6.69 -2.69 -6.52
CA CYS A 106 6.88 -3.29 -5.20
C CYS A 106 6.80 -2.22 -4.10
N VAL A 107 7.41 -1.05 -4.31
CA VAL A 107 7.35 0.08 -3.37
C VAL A 107 5.91 0.56 -3.19
N LEU A 108 5.14 0.68 -4.28
CA LEU A 108 3.74 1.08 -4.23
C LEU A 108 2.88 0.08 -3.42
N ALA A 109 3.12 -1.24 -3.60
CA ALA A 109 2.48 -2.27 -2.81
C ALA A 109 2.92 -2.20 -1.32
N ALA A 110 4.21 -2.01 -1.06
CA ALA A 110 4.78 -1.88 0.28
C ALA A 110 4.28 -0.63 1.03
N ALA A 111 3.85 0.41 0.31
CA ALA A 111 3.24 1.61 0.89
C ALA A 111 1.84 1.35 1.48
N CYS A 112 1.18 0.25 1.09
CA CYS A 112 -0.10 -0.16 1.67
C CYS A 112 0.07 -0.76 3.09
N ASP A 113 -1.01 -0.74 3.87
CA ASP A 113 -1.03 -1.25 5.24
C ASP A 113 -1.07 -2.79 5.28
N HIS A 114 -1.58 -3.42 4.22
CA HIS A 114 -1.62 -4.87 4.08
C HIS A 114 -1.50 -5.27 2.60
N ARG A 115 -0.86 -6.40 2.32
CA ARG A 115 -0.56 -6.89 0.97
C ARG A 115 -1.03 -8.33 0.82
N VAL A 116 -1.94 -8.56 -0.12
CA VAL A 116 -2.37 -9.90 -0.54
C VAL A 116 -1.86 -10.13 -1.96
N MET A 117 -1.15 -11.22 -2.21
CA MET A 117 -0.61 -11.54 -3.54
C MET A 117 -1.26 -12.79 -4.11
N ALA A 118 -1.62 -12.73 -5.39
CA ALA A 118 -2.11 -13.90 -6.09
C ALA A 118 -1.01 -14.95 -6.25
N THR A 119 -1.38 -16.24 -6.07
CA THR A 119 -0.55 -17.37 -6.52
C THR A 119 -0.41 -17.34 -8.05
N GLY A 120 0.66 -17.95 -8.58
CA GLY A 120 0.90 -18.02 -10.03
C GLY A 120 2.24 -17.41 -10.46
N PRO A 121 2.36 -16.94 -11.72
CA PRO A 121 3.64 -16.54 -12.30
C PRO A 121 4.14 -15.15 -11.84
N GLY A 122 3.32 -14.38 -11.09
CA GLY A 122 3.69 -13.06 -10.59
C GLY A 122 4.87 -13.11 -9.64
N THR A 123 5.71 -12.08 -9.68
CA THR A 123 6.86 -11.92 -8.77
C THR A 123 6.88 -10.50 -8.20
N ILE A 124 7.48 -10.35 -7.00
CA ILE A 124 7.63 -9.07 -6.32
C ILE A 124 9.08 -8.85 -5.89
N GLY A 125 9.59 -7.64 -6.03
CA GLY A 125 10.96 -7.32 -5.62
C GLY A 125 11.42 -5.94 -6.08
N VAL A 126 12.64 -5.58 -5.67
CA VAL A 126 13.22 -4.24 -5.83
C VAL A 126 14.62 -4.31 -6.48
N PRO A 127 14.72 -4.50 -7.82
CA PRO A 127 15.97 -4.68 -8.52
C PRO A 127 16.69 -3.37 -8.91
N GLU A 128 16.33 -2.23 -8.33
CA GLU A 128 16.82 -0.89 -8.72
C GLU A 128 18.33 -0.78 -8.74
N LEU A 129 19.04 -1.37 -7.77
CA LEU A 129 20.50 -1.33 -7.74
C LEU A 129 21.16 -2.10 -8.90
N LEU A 130 20.49 -3.11 -9.45
CA LEU A 130 20.96 -3.84 -10.64
C LEU A 130 20.84 -2.98 -11.90
N VAL A 131 19.89 -2.05 -11.93
CA VAL A 131 19.75 -1.04 -13.01
C VAL A 131 20.79 0.06 -12.86
N GLY A 132 21.37 0.25 -11.67
CA GLY A 132 22.35 1.30 -11.38
C GLY A 132 21.76 2.60 -10.90
N VAL A 133 20.50 2.60 -10.41
CA VAL A 133 19.83 3.79 -9.86
C VAL A 133 19.66 3.68 -8.34
N PRO A 134 19.86 4.80 -7.60
CA PRO A 134 19.62 4.81 -6.17
C PRO A 134 18.13 4.84 -5.86
N PHE A 135 17.78 4.39 -4.65
CA PHE A 135 16.43 4.52 -4.13
C PHE A 135 16.09 5.99 -3.82
N PRO A 136 14.90 6.49 -4.21
CA PRO A 136 14.35 7.71 -3.64
C PRO A 136 14.19 7.57 -2.11
N GLU A 137 14.36 8.66 -1.35
CA GLU A 137 14.27 8.62 0.11
C GLU A 137 12.94 8.05 0.60
N VAL A 138 11.82 8.46 -0.01
CA VAL A 138 10.49 7.96 0.34
C VAL A 138 10.37 6.45 0.08
N ALA A 139 10.95 5.94 -1.00
CA ALA A 139 10.92 4.50 -1.29
C ALA A 139 11.72 3.71 -0.24
N LEU A 140 12.86 4.23 0.19
CA LEU A 140 13.66 3.62 1.25
C LEU A 140 12.93 3.62 2.60
N GLU A 141 12.24 4.71 2.94
CA GLU A 141 11.40 4.82 4.13
C GLU A 141 10.27 3.79 4.12
N ILE A 142 9.53 3.69 3.01
CA ILE A 142 8.45 2.72 2.82
C ILE A 142 8.97 1.28 2.97
N MET A 143 10.06 0.94 2.31
CA MET A 143 10.63 -0.40 2.40
C MET A 143 11.10 -0.76 3.81
N ARG A 144 11.67 0.21 4.55
CA ARG A 144 12.03 0.02 5.96
C ARG A 144 10.81 -0.15 6.85
N SER A 145 9.76 0.60 6.61
CA SER A 145 8.48 0.47 7.34
C SER A 145 7.83 -0.90 7.09
N ALA A 146 7.82 -1.37 5.84
CA ALA A 146 7.15 -2.61 5.46
C ALA A 146 7.92 -3.88 5.86
N LEU A 147 9.26 -3.89 5.71
CA LEU A 147 10.11 -5.08 5.88
C LEU A 147 11.00 -5.04 7.13
N GLY A 148 10.98 -3.94 7.85
CA GLY A 148 11.97 -3.64 8.89
C GLY A 148 13.38 -3.38 8.31
N PRO A 149 14.31 -2.86 9.13
CA PRO A 149 15.63 -2.46 8.64
C PRO A 149 16.44 -3.60 8.02
N VAL A 150 16.34 -4.80 8.59
CA VAL A 150 17.09 -5.99 8.11
C VAL A 150 16.48 -6.52 6.83
N GLY A 151 15.14 -6.62 6.75
CA GLY A 151 14.42 -7.06 5.55
C GLY A 151 14.65 -6.11 4.37
N ALA A 152 14.48 -4.81 4.59
CA ALA A 152 14.73 -3.79 3.57
C ALA A 152 16.16 -3.85 3.04
N ARG A 153 17.18 -3.97 3.91
CA ARG A 153 18.56 -4.12 3.49
C ARG A 153 18.79 -5.36 2.62
N ARG A 154 18.21 -6.51 3.01
CA ARG A 154 18.31 -7.75 2.22
C ARG A 154 17.65 -7.61 0.85
N ALA A 155 16.43 -7.07 0.81
CA ALA A 155 15.66 -6.87 -0.42
C ALA A 155 16.43 -5.97 -1.39
N ILE A 156 16.84 -4.79 -0.93
CA ILE A 156 17.47 -3.76 -1.75
C ILE A 156 18.86 -4.20 -2.26
N LEU A 157 19.72 -4.69 -1.36
CA LEU A 157 21.06 -5.13 -1.76
C LEU A 157 21.04 -6.44 -2.57
N GLY A 158 20.03 -7.29 -2.35
CA GLY A 158 19.86 -8.54 -3.09
C GLY A 158 19.31 -8.36 -4.49
N GLY A 159 18.45 -7.35 -4.70
CA GLY A 159 17.86 -7.02 -6.00
C GLY A 159 17.04 -8.17 -6.65
N ARG A 160 16.57 -9.13 -5.85
CA ARG A 160 15.87 -10.31 -6.36
C ARG A 160 14.36 -10.10 -6.39
N ASN A 161 13.73 -10.74 -7.38
CA ASN A 161 12.28 -10.89 -7.45
C ASN A 161 11.90 -12.27 -6.89
N HIS A 162 10.83 -12.31 -6.11
CA HIS A 162 10.35 -13.49 -5.39
C HIS A 162 8.97 -13.90 -5.88
N PRO A 163 8.70 -15.19 -6.13
CA PRO A 163 7.35 -15.70 -6.32
C PRO A 163 6.55 -15.60 -5.01
N ALA A 164 5.23 -15.73 -5.08
CA ALA A 164 4.31 -15.47 -3.98
C ALA A 164 4.68 -16.18 -2.66
N ALA A 165 5.06 -17.48 -2.72
CA ALA A 165 5.44 -18.24 -1.52
C ALA A 165 6.72 -17.71 -0.84
N GLU A 166 7.75 -17.34 -1.63
CA GLU A 166 8.96 -16.73 -1.11
C GLU A 166 8.69 -15.30 -0.60
N ALA A 167 7.83 -14.55 -1.32
CA ALA A 167 7.42 -13.21 -0.93
C ALA A 167 6.76 -13.21 0.46
N LEU A 168 5.89 -14.19 0.74
CA LEU A 168 5.30 -14.38 2.06
C LEU A 168 6.36 -14.72 3.12
N ALA A 169 7.25 -15.66 2.83
CA ALA A 169 8.31 -16.07 3.74
C ALA A 169 9.31 -14.94 4.09
N HIS A 170 9.52 -14.00 3.16
CA HIS A 170 10.41 -12.86 3.34
C HIS A 170 9.71 -11.57 3.80
N GLY A 171 8.38 -11.60 4.00
CA GLY A 171 7.59 -10.48 4.48
C GLY A 171 7.29 -9.39 3.44
N PHE A 172 7.52 -9.65 2.15
CA PHE A 172 7.09 -8.74 1.09
C PHE A 172 5.57 -8.63 1.02
N VAL A 173 4.88 -9.71 1.34
CA VAL A 173 3.41 -9.78 1.41
C VAL A 173 2.97 -10.41 2.73
N ASP A 174 1.76 -10.09 3.15
CA ASP A 174 1.19 -10.54 4.41
C ASP A 174 0.34 -11.81 4.22
N GLU A 175 -0.20 -11.99 3.01
CA GLU A 175 -1.03 -13.14 2.64
C GLU A 175 -0.82 -13.51 1.17
N VAL A 176 -1.14 -14.77 0.84
CA VAL A 176 -1.30 -15.25 -0.54
C VAL A 176 -2.71 -15.79 -0.74
N ALA A 177 -3.26 -15.63 -1.94
CA ALA A 177 -4.59 -16.08 -2.30
C ALA A 177 -4.60 -16.67 -3.72
N GLU A 178 -5.58 -17.51 -4.03
CA GLU A 178 -5.81 -17.92 -5.42
C GLU A 178 -6.25 -16.71 -6.27
N PRO A 179 -5.88 -16.65 -7.56
CA PRO A 179 -6.18 -15.48 -8.40
C PRO A 179 -7.66 -15.08 -8.40
N GLY A 180 -8.56 -16.06 -8.38
CA GLY A 180 -10.01 -15.83 -8.36
C GLY A 180 -10.55 -15.31 -7.03
N GLU A 181 -9.79 -15.42 -5.94
CA GLU A 181 -10.17 -15.02 -4.59
C GLU A 181 -9.45 -13.74 -4.13
N LEU A 182 -8.49 -13.26 -4.90
CA LEU A 182 -7.60 -12.17 -4.52
C LEU A 182 -8.36 -10.89 -4.11
N LEU A 183 -9.29 -10.45 -4.95
CA LEU A 183 -10.01 -9.21 -4.71
C LEU A 183 -10.93 -9.32 -3.49
N ASP A 184 -11.67 -10.42 -3.37
CA ASP A 184 -12.56 -10.68 -2.24
C ASP A 184 -11.77 -10.73 -0.93
N ARG A 185 -10.58 -11.35 -0.95
CA ARG A 185 -9.70 -11.38 0.21
C ARG A 185 -9.20 -10.01 0.60
N ALA A 186 -8.77 -9.18 -0.37
CA ALA A 186 -8.32 -7.82 -0.13
C ALA A 186 -9.47 -6.93 0.41
N LEU A 187 -10.68 -7.06 -0.15
CA LEU A 187 -11.87 -6.36 0.33
C LEU A 187 -12.23 -6.77 1.78
N SER A 188 -12.14 -8.07 2.09
CA SER A 188 -12.35 -8.57 3.45
C SER A 188 -11.37 -7.95 4.45
N VAL A 189 -10.08 -7.88 4.09
CA VAL A 189 -9.04 -7.22 4.92
C VAL A 189 -9.34 -5.73 5.08
N ALA A 190 -9.61 -5.04 3.98
CA ALA A 190 -9.93 -3.62 3.99
C ALA A 190 -11.16 -3.31 4.87
N GLY A 191 -12.21 -4.15 4.79
CA GLY A 191 -13.41 -4.04 5.63
C GLY A 191 -13.13 -4.22 7.12
N ARG A 192 -12.27 -5.19 7.48
CA ARG A 192 -11.84 -5.39 8.88
C ARG A 192 -11.06 -4.17 9.42
N LEU A 193 -10.15 -3.63 8.63
CA LEU A 193 -9.38 -2.45 9.02
C LEU A 193 -10.27 -1.20 9.08
N ALA A 194 -11.22 -1.05 8.16
CA ALA A 194 -12.19 0.05 8.14
C ALA A 194 -13.23 -0.01 9.27
N ALA A 195 -13.33 -1.13 9.99
CA ALA A 195 -14.16 -1.24 11.21
C ALA A 195 -13.49 -0.61 12.43
N ILE A 196 -12.20 -0.33 12.36
CA ILE A 196 -11.47 0.44 13.41
C ILE A 196 -11.92 1.90 13.30
N PRO A 197 -12.20 2.61 14.43
CA PRO A 197 -12.51 4.03 14.40
C PRO A 197 -11.45 4.82 13.62
N ALA A 198 -11.90 5.64 12.67
CA ALA A 198 -11.04 6.28 11.69
C ALA A 198 -9.97 7.19 12.32
N ASP A 199 -10.33 7.90 13.39
CA ASP A 199 -9.42 8.73 14.17
C ASP A 199 -8.29 7.90 14.82
N THR A 200 -8.65 6.78 15.43
CA THR A 200 -7.71 5.84 16.06
C THR A 200 -6.79 5.18 15.03
N PHE A 201 -7.37 4.74 13.90
CA PHE A 201 -6.58 4.13 12.83
C PHE A 201 -5.55 5.11 12.26
N ARG A 202 -6.00 6.32 11.87
CA ARG A 202 -5.13 7.37 11.30
C ARG A 202 -3.98 7.71 12.23
N HIS A 203 -4.28 7.97 13.50
CA HIS A 203 -3.28 8.33 14.49
C HIS A 203 -2.23 7.23 14.69
N THR A 204 -2.68 5.98 14.89
CA THR A 204 -1.77 4.85 15.10
C THR A 204 -0.94 4.53 13.86
N LYS A 205 -1.54 4.64 12.66
CA LYS A 205 -0.83 4.50 11.39
C LYS A 205 0.29 5.54 11.25
N GLY A 206 0.02 6.81 11.58
CA GLY A 206 1.04 7.86 11.62
C GLY A 206 2.19 7.52 12.57
N GLN A 207 1.88 7.07 13.80
CA GLN A 207 2.89 6.64 14.77
C GLN A 207 3.78 5.49 14.24
N LEU A 208 3.16 4.47 13.61
CA LEU A 208 3.90 3.35 13.01
C LEU A 208 4.82 3.78 11.87
N ARG A 209 4.52 4.89 11.21
CA ARG A 209 5.29 5.47 10.09
C ARG A 209 6.28 6.55 10.54
N GLY A 210 6.43 6.75 11.85
CA GLY A 210 7.40 7.68 12.42
C GLY A 210 6.95 9.15 12.45
N GLU A 211 5.65 9.41 12.22
CA GLU A 211 5.12 10.75 12.40
C GLU A 211 5.15 11.16 13.88
N ALA A 212 5.53 12.40 14.15
CA ALA A 212 5.51 12.97 15.48
C ALA A 212 4.06 13.34 15.88
N THR A 213 3.24 12.33 16.22
CA THR A 213 1.81 12.51 16.51
C THR A 213 1.50 13.08 17.90
N GLY A 214 2.49 13.25 18.75
CA GLY A 214 2.39 13.91 20.07
C GLY A 214 1.50 13.19 21.11
N GLU A 215 1.94 13.17 22.37
CA GLU A 215 1.24 12.57 23.51
C GLU A 215 -0.13 13.22 23.79
N GLN A 216 -0.26 14.51 23.49
CA GLN A 216 -1.54 15.23 23.73
C GLN A 216 -2.65 14.72 22.83
N GLU A 217 -2.39 14.39 21.57
CA GLU A 217 -3.38 13.82 20.66
C GLU A 217 -3.75 12.40 21.08
N THR A 218 -2.77 11.60 21.46
CA THR A 218 -3.00 10.27 22.04
C THR A 218 -3.95 10.36 23.24
N LEU A 219 -3.68 11.27 24.19
CA LEU A 219 -4.51 11.49 25.36
C LEU A 219 -5.93 11.94 24.99
N ARG A 220 -6.06 12.83 24.02
CA ARG A 220 -7.36 13.29 23.50
C ARG A 220 -8.18 12.11 22.96
N LEU A 221 -7.57 11.27 22.13
CA LEU A 221 -8.24 10.09 21.54
C LEU A 221 -8.63 9.05 22.61
N TRP A 222 -7.81 8.82 23.62
CA TRP A 222 -8.16 7.94 24.74
C TRP A 222 -9.34 8.46 25.54
N ARG A 223 -9.38 9.77 25.83
CA ARG A 223 -10.54 10.40 26.50
C ARG A 223 -11.82 10.28 25.67
N THR A 224 -11.71 10.49 24.35
CA THR A 224 -12.84 10.31 23.44
C THR A 224 -13.34 8.86 23.47
N ALA A 225 -12.44 7.89 23.36
CA ALA A 225 -12.78 6.46 23.39
C ALA A 225 -13.44 6.01 24.70
N ALA A 226 -13.05 6.61 25.83
CA ALA A 226 -13.67 6.35 27.11
C ALA A 226 -15.07 6.99 27.23
N ALA A 227 -15.30 8.14 26.57
CA ALA A 227 -16.54 8.90 26.68
C ALA A 227 -17.63 8.45 25.69
N ASP A 228 -17.27 7.97 24.49
CA ASP A 228 -18.22 7.64 23.42
C ASP A 228 -18.73 6.19 23.43
N GLY A 229 -18.36 5.40 24.44
CA GLY A 229 -18.85 4.04 24.66
C GLY A 229 -18.19 2.96 23.77
N ARG A 230 -17.18 3.29 22.94
CA ARG A 230 -16.52 2.29 22.08
C ARG A 230 -15.80 1.22 22.90
N ILE A 231 -15.21 1.56 24.04
CA ILE A 231 -14.53 0.62 24.96
C ILE A 231 -15.55 -0.33 25.59
N GLU A 232 -16.67 0.20 26.12
CA GLU A 232 -17.76 -0.61 26.67
C GLU A 232 -18.35 -1.58 25.63
N SER A 233 -18.60 -1.08 24.42
CA SER A 233 -19.10 -1.89 23.31
C SER A 233 -18.15 -3.03 22.94
N PHE A 234 -16.85 -2.80 22.96
CA PHE A 234 -15.85 -3.83 22.72
C PHE A 234 -15.85 -4.88 23.84
N MET A 235 -15.86 -4.45 25.11
CA MET A 235 -15.89 -5.34 26.27
C MET A 235 -17.15 -6.23 26.26
N ALA A 236 -18.32 -5.66 25.97
CA ALA A 236 -19.59 -6.41 25.89
C ALA A 236 -19.54 -7.51 24.82
N ARG A 237 -19.03 -7.21 23.64
CA ARG A 237 -18.86 -8.21 22.54
C ARG A 237 -17.88 -9.33 22.93
N THR A 238 -16.78 -8.98 23.58
CA THR A 238 -15.73 -9.95 23.97
C THR A 238 -16.23 -10.90 25.06
N VAL A 239 -16.99 -10.40 26.04
CA VAL A 239 -17.60 -11.26 27.09
C VAL A 239 -18.70 -12.15 26.49
N ALA A 240 -19.51 -11.63 25.56
CA ALA A 240 -20.56 -12.42 24.92
C ALA A 240 -19.98 -13.55 24.05
N SER A 241 -18.84 -13.34 23.37
CA SER A 241 -18.18 -14.40 22.59
C SER A 241 -17.61 -15.52 23.46
N ARG A 242 -17.02 -15.20 24.63
CA ARG A 242 -16.47 -16.20 25.57
C ARG A 242 -17.52 -17.07 26.26
N ARG A 243 -18.80 -16.65 26.30
CA ARG A 243 -19.90 -17.44 26.86
C ARG A 243 -20.51 -18.42 25.85
N ARG A 244 -20.13 -18.35 24.56
CA ARG A 244 -20.61 -19.20 23.48
C ARG A 244 -19.59 -20.25 23.02
N SER A 245 -18.36 -20.16 23.47
CA SER A 245 -17.27 -21.13 23.31
C SER A 245 -17.13 -22.01 24.56
#